data_078bc95725b8c7b298d73156af1828fa
#
_entry.id   078bc95725b8c7b298d73156af1828fa
#
_cell.length_a   1.000
_cell.length_b   1.000
_cell.length_c   1.000
_cell.angle_alpha   90.00
_cell.angle_beta   90.00
_cell.angle_gamma   90.00
#
_symmetry.space_group_name_H-M   'P 1'
#
loop_
_entity.id
_entity.type
_entity.pdbx_description
1 polymer ?
#
loop_
_entity_poly.entity_id
_entity_poly.type
_entity_poly.pdbx_seq_one_letter_code
_entity_poly.pdbx_strand_id
1 'polypeptide(L)'
;MIIIQIINNSTVVVTSSDELKQAVSEDNGYDYIYLGSDIIATSGFVINSNKVKVTIDGTYNNVKYTYTNNLSLEATVIKASTTNKRIILKNMNIVSSHDYGVVYVPSHPNYSNVVVEYNNINFSGIELSQNYYGTTKIIDSLIDAKDTNNVSTQRVCDSNRIIIGGNTTITSSSSTNTVFFFNDVIPSYIKIVPNSNVSITTNKELMNGTNRLDLIVGYGSEFLLTTGNGFAITTTHGARNVLIEEMANFTFIEKSHQRVPMWNVFGDFIVKEGASISVINTYMTTPTDNYNIYFKGTNQKFILDNPKYVNIYTKNANVVYTNNPVDFAFSFSRINMWIYALDYTSACGLDDTPALYWYKETTPAKITGVFNKDSTTVTSHNFTDTELSSISDINSFSFQGKKILTIGMLKINVHPITDSTNVISGHTIPYANVKIEYDNKSLAASADENGLFEANVDSAIAENTRVKITSCLNSCFTERKVTTPFMGELTLLKATENIPFSMKMSSTNPIILPKKNETVVTVVDSRVNSTNWKLYLNYTNPMIESTGKVLIDSLIFKKFNNEEIFLKTTKKLIYESNDNGGVVNVSNITFSTDKGLFLRPSKDLLEDEDYSTIIVWSVET
;
A
#
# COMPACT_ATOMS: atom_id res chain seq x y z
N MET A 1 13.75 47.71 -2.80
CA MET A 1 12.33 47.49 -3.17
C MET A 1 12.25 46.04 -3.62
N ILE A 2 11.52 45.23 -2.90
CA ILE A 2 11.30 43.79 -3.25
C ILE A 2 10.25 43.81 -4.38
N ILE A 3 10.54 43.23 -5.51
CA ILE A 3 9.62 43.20 -6.67
C ILE A 3 9.17 41.78 -6.87
N ILE A 4 7.97 41.45 -6.40
CA ILE A 4 7.32 40.15 -6.60
C ILE A 4 6.64 40.14 -7.98
N GLN A 5 6.85 39.13 -8.77
CA GLN A 5 6.14 38.97 -10.03
C GLN A 5 4.70 38.50 -9.78
N ILE A 6 3.73 39.34 -10.01
CA ILE A 6 2.32 39.08 -9.85
C ILE A 6 1.75 38.40 -11.09
N ILE A 7 1.13 37.22 -10.97
CA ILE A 7 0.40 36.55 -12.04
C ILE A 7 -1.07 36.98 -12.05
N ASN A 8 -1.68 37.03 -10.87
CA ASN A 8 -3.05 37.53 -10.66
C ASN A 8 -3.24 37.92 -9.17
N ASN A 9 -4.45 38.32 -8.81
CA ASN A 9 -4.77 38.81 -7.45
C ASN A 9 -4.46 37.84 -6.30
N SER A 10 -4.33 36.54 -6.56
CA SER A 10 -4.07 35.52 -5.54
C SER A 10 -2.79 34.72 -5.79
N THR A 11 -2.07 34.99 -6.91
CA THR A 11 -0.96 34.15 -7.37
C THR A 11 0.25 35.00 -7.73
N VAL A 12 1.41 34.60 -7.18
CA VAL A 12 2.69 35.27 -7.40
C VAL A 12 3.80 34.29 -7.68
N VAL A 13 4.88 34.79 -8.28
CA VAL A 13 6.16 34.10 -8.41
C VAL A 13 7.18 34.80 -7.53
N VAL A 14 7.94 34.05 -6.76
CA VAL A 14 9.00 34.55 -5.88
C VAL A 14 10.33 33.93 -6.25
N THR A 15 11.39 34.70 -6.17
CA THR A 15 12.75 34.30 -6.59
C THR A 15 13.78 34.43 -5.47
N SER A 16 13.37 34.89 -4.29
CA SER A 16 14.23 35.05 -3.12
C SER A 16 13.50 34.69 -1.81
N SER A 17 14.28 34.49 -0.74
CA SER A 17 13.76 34.27 0.62
C SER A 17 12.91 35.46 1.12
N ASP A 18 13.32 36.67 0.83
CA ASP A 18 12.60 37.89 1.27
C ASP A 18 11.26 38.03 0.54
N GLU A 19 11.23 37.74 -0.77
CA GLU A 19 9.97 37.72 -1.55
C GLU A 19 9.03 36.64 -1.04
N LEU A 20 9.53 35.41 -0.75
CA LEU A 20 8.73 34.34 -0.17
C LEU A 20 8.17 34.75 1.19
N LYS A 21 8.99 35.33 2.06
CA LYS A 21 8.57 35.85 3.35
C LYS A 21 7.49 36.92 3.19
N GLN A 22 7.67 37.87 2.31
CA GLN A 22 6.69 38.91 2.04
C GLN A 22 5.38 38.32 1.53
N ALA A 23 5.43 37.41 0.55
CA ALA A 23 4.25 36.77 -0.01
C ALA A 23 3.43 36.01 1.03
N VAL A 24 4.10 35.35 2.00
CA VAL A 24 3.45 34.51 3.01
C VAL A 24 3.00 35.30 4.24
N SER A 25 3.81 36.28 4.71
CA SER A 25 3.60 36.94 6.00
C SER A 25 2.74 38.20 5.93
N GLU A 26 2.62 38.81 4.76
CA GLU A 26 1.81 40.02 4.61
C GLU A 26 0.35 39.71 4.23
N ASP A 27 -0.56 40.60 4.56
CA ASP A 27 -1.97 40.57 4.16
C ASP A 27 -2.14 41.10 2.74
N ASN A 28 -1.63 40.34 1.78
CA ASN A 28 -1.54 40.74 0.38
C ASN A 28 -2.47 39.94 -0.56
N GLY A 29 -3.25 39.03 -0.02
CA GLY A 29 -4.17 38.18 -0.78
C GLY A 29 -3.51 37.02 -1.55
N TYR A 30 -2.19 36.86 -1.51
CA TYR A 30 -1.50 35.81 -2.26
C TYR A 30 -1.57 34.46 -1.52
N ASP A 31 -2.44 33.58 -1.96
CA ASP A 31 -2.63 32.23 -1.40
C ASP A 31 -1.89 31.14 -2.18
N TYR A 32 -1.47 31.45 -3.41
CA TYR A 32 -0.72 30.56 -4.27
C TYR A 32 0.59 31.19 -4.72
N ILE A 33 1.71 30.57 -4.36
CA ILE A 33 3.05 31.10 -4.50
C ILE A 33 3.89 30.09 -5.29
N TYR A 34 4.37 30.50 -6.46
CA TYR A 34 5.34 29.72 -7.23
C TYR A 34 6.77 30.12 -6.84
N LEU A 35 7.66 29.13 -6.75
CA LEU A 35 9.10 29.38 -6.74
C LEU A 35 9.57 29.58 -8.18
N GLY A 36 10.18 30.71 -8.47
CA GLY A 36 10.76 31.05 -9.76
C GLY A 36 12.27 30.83 -9.82
N SER A 37 12.88 30.45 -8.68
CA SER A 37 14.29 30.07 -8.55
C SER A 37 14.47 29.15 -7.35
N ASP A 38 15.66 28.56 -7.20
CA ASP A 38 16.06 27.94 -5.93
C ASP A 38 16.09 29.02 -4.84
N ILE A 39 15.52 28.69 -3.67
CA ILE A 39 15.44 29.59 -2.53
C ILE A 39 16.20 29.01 -1.35
N ILE A 40 17.14 29.80 -0.83
CA ILE A 40 17.80 29.52 0.46
C ILE A 40 17.16 30.41 1.51
N ALA A 41 16.52 29.83 2.52
CA ALA A 41 15.91 30.57 3.62
C ALA A 41 16.96 31.34 4.42
N THR A 42 16.77 32.66 4.56
CA THR A 42 17.64 33.57 5.33
C THR A 42 17.04 33.94 6.68
N SER A 43 15.74 33.73 6.86
CA SER A 43 15.03 33.94 8.13
C SER A 43 13.75 33.11 8.16
N GLY A 44 13.23 32.82 9.37
CA GLY A 44 11.90 32.27 9.52
C GLY A 44 10.80 33.31 9.34
N PHE A 45 9.60 32.84 9.14
CA PHE A 45 8.44 33.73 9.00
C PHE A 45 7.15 33.06 9.45
N VAL A 46 6.21 33.89 9.87
CA VAL A 46 4.87 33.44 10.29
C VAL A 46 3.90 33.69 9.14
N ILE A 47 3.08 32.69 8.83
CA ILE A 47 2.01 32.83 7.84
C ILE A 47 0.98 33.83 8.38
N ASN A 48 0.59 34.79 7.55
CA ASN A 48 -0.39 35.81 7.92
C ASN A 48 -1.70 35.16 8.40
N SER A 49 -2.27 35.69 9.46
CA SER A 49 -3.51 35.15 10.09
C SER A 49 -4.74 35.24 9.18
N ASN A 50 -4.76 36.13 8.18
CA ASN A 50 -5.86 36.22 7.22
C ASN A 50 -5.79 35.16 6.11
N LYS A 51 -4.66 34.45 5.98
CA LYS A 51 -4.49 33.37 5.01
C LYS A 51 -4.96 32.03 5.60
N VAL A 52 -6.17 31.63 5.26
CA VAL A 52 -6.74 30.34 5.69
C VAL A 52 -6.01 29.16 5.02
N LYS A 53 -5.67 29.32 3.74
CA LYS A 53 -4.93 28.32 2.93
C LYS A 53 -3.74 29.00 2.28
N VAL A 54 -2.58 28.33 2.29
CA VAL A 54 -1.38 28.79 1.56
C VAL A 54 -0.82 27.62 0.78
N THR A 55 -0.52 27.82 -0.48
CA THR A 55 0.15 26.85 -1.35
C THR A 55 1.48 27.42 -1.83
N ILE A 56 2.56 26.70 -1.57
CA ILE A 56 3.89 26.98 -2.14
C ILE A 56 4.20 25.87 -3.14
N ASP A 57 4.27 26.24 -4.42
CA ASP A 57 4.52 25.33 -5.54
C ASP A 57 5.94 25.55 -6.06
N GLY A 58 6.77 24.53 -5.95
CA GLY A 58 8.16 24.60 -6.41
C GLY A 58 8.34 24.49 -7.92
N THR A 59 7.26 24.35 -8.69
CA THR A 59 7.37 24.24 -10.15
C THR A 59 6.81 25.48 -10.84
N TYR A 60 7.68 26.17 -11.57
CA TYR A 60 7.29 27.31 -12.42
C TYR A 60 7.92 27.14 -13.81
N ASN A 61 7.17 27.37 -14.88
CA ASN A 61 7.61 27.19 -16.28
C ASN A 61 8.23 25.81 -16.55
N ASN A 62 7.66 24.74 -15.97
CA ASN A 62 8.13 23.34 -16.05
C ASN A 62 9.51 23.09 -15.42
N VAL A 63 10.01 24.00 -14.61
CA VAL A 63 11.25 23.83 -13.83
C VAL A 63 10.89 23.59 -12.39
N LYS A 64 11.44 22.53 -11.79
CA LYS A 64 11.27 22.17 -10.37
C LYS A 64 12.41 22.77 -9.57
N TYR A 65 12.09 23.65 -8.64
CA TYR A 65 13.05 24.37 -7.80
C TYR A 65 13.24 23.75 -6.43
N THR A 66 14.32 24.16 -5.76
CA THR A 66 14.71 23.70 -4.42
C THR A 66 14.44 24.77 -3.37
N TYR A 67 13.81 24.38 -2.27
CA TYR A 67 13.76 25.16 -1.05
C TYR A 67 14.77 24.60 -0.04
N THR A 68 15.74 25.43 0.36
CA THR A 68 16.80 25.05 1.31
C THR A 68 16.63 25.78 2.62
N ASN A 69 16.57 25.03 3.72
CA ASN A 69 16.50 25.55 5.10
C ASN A 69 17.63 24.96 5.94
N ASN A 70 18.79 25.62 5.95
CA ASN A 70 20.00 25.17 6.65
C ASN A 70 20.34 26.04 7.87
N LEU A 71 19.44 26.94 8.27
CA LEU A 71 19.69 27.82 9.40
C LEU A 71 19.46 27.08 10.72
N SER A 72 20.30 27.31 11.70
CA SER A 72 20.12 26.82 13.07
C SER A 72 19.12 27.69 13.81
N LEU A 73 18.21 27.06 14.62
CA LEU A 73 17.30 27.69 15.57
C LEU A 73 15.90 28.03 15.03
N GLU A 74 14.96 28.21 15.96
CA GLU A 74 13.51 28.45 15.79
C GLU A 74 13.11 29.54 14.77
N ALA A 75 14.05 30.35 14.33
CA ALA A 75 13.80 31.50 13.47
C ALA A 75 13.54 31.16 11.99
N THR A 76 13.70 29.92 11.55
CA THR A 76 13.89 29.62 10.11
C THR A 76 12.89 28.66 9.50
N VAL A 77 11.81 28.39 10.18
CA VAL A 77 10.72 27.55 9.73
C VAL A 77 9.56 28.41 9.20
N ILE A 78 8.74 27.79 8.34
CA ILE A 78 7.45 28.34 7.97
C ILE A 78 6.50 28.08 9.13
N LYS A 79 6.19 29.11 9.93
CA LYS A 79 5.38 28.96 11.14
C LYS A 79 3.93 29.25 10.87
N ALA A 80 3.04 28.32 11.28
CA ALA A 80 1.59 28.51 11.20
C ALA A 80 1.09 29.52 12.22
N SER A 81 0.07 30.31 11.85
CA SER A 81 -0.79 31.08 12.76
C SER A 81 -2.05 30.26 13.14
N THR A 82 -2.78 30.68 14.17
CA THR A 82 -3.96 29.97 14.67
C THR A 82 -5.12 29.83 13.68
N THR A 83 -5.18 30.69 12.69
CA THR A 83 -6.24 30.73 11.69
C THR A 83 -5.93 29.95 10.44
N ASN A 84 -4.67 29.55 10.22
CA ASN A 84 -4.30 28.75 9.06
C ASN A 84 -4.91 27.35 9.19
N LYS A 85 -5.65 26.93 8.16
CA LYS A 85 -6.31 25.62 8.09
C LYS A 85 -5.52 24.63 7.25
N ARG A 86 -4.88 25.10 6.17
CA ARG A 86 -4.16 24.26 5.23
C ARG A 86 -2.90 24.93 4.69
N ILE A 87 -1.77 24.28 4.85
CA ILE A 87 -0.46 24.71 4.34
C ILE A 87 0.04 23.62 3.41
N ILE A 88 0.26 23.94 2.15
CA ILE A 88 0.62 22.98 1.10
C ILE A 88 1.97 23.35 0.51
N LEU A 89 2.92 22.43 0.58
CA LEU A 89 4.18 22.48 -0.15
C LEU A 89 4.14 21.39 -1.22
N LYS A 90 4.31 21.75 -2.46
CA LYS A 90 4.21 20.78 -3.54
C LYS A 90 5.20 21.02 -4.68
N ASN A 91 5.45 19.94 -5.45
CA ASN A 91 6.27 19.96 -6.67
C ASN A 91 7.66 20.57 -6.48
N MET A 92 8.35 20.29 -5.37
CA MET A 92 9.66 20.91 -5.07
C MET A 92 10.65 19.92 -4.49
N ASN A 93 11.92 20.27 -4.56
CA ASN A 93 12.95 19.66 -3.74
C ASN A 93 13.06 20.45 -2.44
N ILE A 94 13.24 19.77 -1.32
CA ILE A 94 13.41 20.40 -0.01
C ILE A 94 14.67 19.85 0.63
N VAL A 95 15.55 20.73 1.06
CA VAL A 95 16.74 20.38 1.87
C VAL A 95 16.62 21.13 3.19
N SER A 96 16.63 20.41 4.31
CA SER A 96 16.49 21.02 5.64
C SER A 96 17.35 20.35 6.69
N SER A 97 18.15 21.13 7.41
CA SER A 97 18.88 20.69 8.59
C SER A 97 18.26 21.21 9.90
N HIS A 98 17.01 21.66 9.85
CA HIS A 98 16.33 22.31 10.97
C HIS A 98 15.58 21.32 11.84
N ASP A 99 15.73 21.42 13.17
CA ASP A 99 15.18 20.49 14.17
C ASP A 99 13.65 20.58 14.33
N TYR A 100 13.01 21.66 13.87
CA TYR A 100 11.55 21.84 13.89
C TYR A 100 10.92 21.60 12.52
N GLY A 101 11.67 21.00 11.60
CA GLY A 101 11.18 20.72 10.25
C GLY A 101 11.10 21.95 9.33
N VAL A 102 10.43 21.76 8.20
CA VAL A 102 10.21 22.81 7.20
C VAL A 102 9.01 23.66 7.58
N VAL A 103 7.96 23.05 8.10
CA VAL A 103 6.76 23.70 8.61
C VAL A 103 6.60 23.40 10.09
N TYR A 104 6.53 24.46 10.87
CA TYR A 104 6.30 24.40 12.31
C TYR A 104 4.88 24.89 12.65
N VAL A 105 4.10 24.02 13.24
CA VAL A 105 2.80 24.37 13.83
C VAL A 105 2.95 24.34 15.35
N PRO A 106 2.70 25.46 16.05
CA PRO A 106 2.88 25.53 17.51
C PRO A 106 2.15 24.44 18.26
N SER A 107 2.80 23.88 19.27
CA SER A 107 2.25 22.78 20.09
C SER A 107 1.16 23.29 21.03
N HIS A 108 -0.05 23.50 20.50
CA HIS A 108 -1.22 23.93 21.25
C HIS A 108 -2.52 23.36 20.65
N PRO A 109 -3.52 22.96 21.46
CA PRO A 109 -4.78 22.38 20.98
C PRO A 109 -5.54 23.21 19.93
N ASN A 110 -5.38 24.53 19.96
CA ASN A 110 -6.02 25.42 18.97
C ASN A 110 -5.58 25.14 17.51
N TYR A 111 -4.45 24.45 17.33
CA TYR A 111 -3.93 24.06 16.03
C TYR A 111 -4.38 22.66 15.57
N SER A 112 -5.33 22.03 16.28
CA SER A 112 -5.80 20.67 15.98
C SER A 112 -6.42 20.51 14.58
N ASN A 113 -6.88 21.58 13.98
CA ASN A 113 -7.47 21.59 12.63
C ASN A 113 -6.48 21.99 11.52
N VAL A 114 -5.21 22.24 11.87
CA VAL A 114 -4.20 22.61 10.87
C VAL A 114 -3.79 21.36 10.10
N VAL A 115 -3.83 21.46 8.78
CA VAL A 115 -3.35 20.43 7.85
C VAL A 115 -2.09 20.95 7.18
N VAL A 116 -0.99 20.24 7.33
CA VAL A 116 0.24 20.46 6.55
C VAL A 116 0.32 19.35 5.51
N GLU A 117 0.44 19.73 4.24
CA GLU A 117 0.46 18.78 3.12
C GLU A 117 1.75 18.93 2.33
N TYR A 118 2.43 17.83 2.11
CA TYR A 118 3.58 17.67 1.25
C TYR A 118 3.17 16.78 0.08
N ASN A 119 3.24 17.32 -1.14
CA ASN A 119 2.73 16.65 -2.33
C ASN A 119 3.76 16.73 -3.46
N ASN A 120 4.18 15.60 -3.99
CA ASN A 120 5.20 15.50 -5.03
C ASN A 120 6.50 16.23 -4.66
N ILE A 121 6.99 16.00 -3.44
CA ILE A 121 8.25 16.57 -2.95
C ILE A 121 9.37 15.51 -2.89
N ASN A 122 10.61 15.97 -3.05
CA ASN A 122 11.81 15.24 -2.68
C ASN A 122 12.43 15.94 -1.48
N PHE A 123 12.36 15.32 -0.32
CA PHE A 123 12.93 15.86 0.92
C PHE A 123 14.24 15.15 1.26
N SER A 124 15.23 15.93 1.68
CA SER A 124 16.46 15.43 2.29
C SER A 124 16.82 16.31 3.49
N GLY A 125 16.89 15.72 4.68
CA GLY A 125 17.15 16.50 5.88
C GLY A 125 16.88 15.78 7.19
N ILE A 126 16.78 16.56 8.27
CA ILE A 126 16.65 16.05 9.63
C ILE A 126 15.19 15.75 9.97
N GLU A 127 14.31 16.76 9.82
CA GLU A 127 12.89 16.67 10.12
C GLU A 127 12.06 17.37 9.04
N LEU A 128 10.94 16.78 8.66
CA LEU A 128 10.06 17.35 7.66
C LEU A 128 9.07 18.35 8.28
N SER A 129 8.44 17.99 9.40
CA SER A 129 7.34 18.78 9.96
C SER A 129 7.10 18.54 11.44
N GLN A 130 6.82 19.63 12.17
CA GLN A 130 6.20 19.58 13.49
C GLN A 130 4.76 20.07 13.42
N ASN A 131 3.80 19.20 13.68
CA ASN A 131 2.37 19.51 13.70
C ASN A 131 1.63 18.72 14.79
N TYR A 132 2.09 18.83 16.02
CA TYR A 132 1.73 17.98 17.16
C TYR A 132 0.23 17.69 17.32
N TYR A 133 -0.64 18.65 17.07
CA TYR A 133 -2.09 18.49 17.25
C TYR A 133 -2.84 18.29 15.93
N GLY A 134 -2.22 18.62 14.81
CA GLY A 134 -2.85 18.67 13.51
C GLY A 134 -2.70 17.38 12.69
N THR A 135 -2.83 17.55 11.40
CA THR A 135 -2.70 16.49 10.40
C THR A 135 -1.55 16.78 9.46
N THR A 136 -0.65 15.83 9.28
CA THR A 136 0.38 15.90 8.23
C THR A 136 0.03 14.91 7.13
N LYS A 137 0.02 15.41 5.88
CA LYS A 137 -0.20 14.60 4.66
C LYS A 137 1.09 14.53 3.86
N ILE A 138 1.45 13.34 3.39
CA ILE A 138 2.63 13.08 2.54
C ILE A 138 2.14 12.28 1.35
N ILE A 139 2.14 12.89 0.16
CA ILE A 139 1.54 12.31 -1.05
C ILE A 139 2.57 12.37 -2.19
N ASP A 140 2.71 11.27 -2.96
CA ASP A 140 3.58 11.18 -4.14
C ASP A 140 5.01 11.70 -3.90
N SER A 141 5.59 11.34 -2.75
CA SER A 141 6.79 12.02 -2.23
C SER A 141 7.91 11.04 -1.89
N LEU A 142 9.14 11.52 -2.05
CA LEU A 142 10.36 10.85 -1.60
C LEU A 142 10.93 11.60 -0.39
N ILE A 143 10.92 10.95 0.77
CA ILE A 143 11.41 11.51 2.04
C ILE A 143 12.65 10.74 2.48
N ASP A 144 13.79 11.40 2.51
CA ASP A 144 15.07 10.87 3.01
C ASP A 144 15.51 11.65 4.26
N ALA A 145 15.06 11.15 5.42
CA ALA A 145 15.45 11.71 6.72
C ALA A 145 16.74 11.05 7.20
N LYS A 146 17.78 11.85 7.39
CA LYS A 146 19.11 11.37 7.74
C LYS A 146 19.83 12.29 8.71
N ASP A 147 20.67 11.67 9.54
CA ASP A 147 21.59 12.39 10.41
C ASP A 147 22.58 13.20 9.56
N THR A 148 22.66 14.48 9.82
CA THR A 148 23.67 15.35 9.23
C THR A 148 24.63 15.84 10.32
N ASN A 149 25.93 15.64 10.13
CA ASN A 149 27.00 16.20 10.97
C ASN A 149 26.94 15.86 12.48
N ASN A 150 26.59 14.64 12.84
CA ASN A 150 26.48 14.19 14.25
C ASN A 150 25.40 14.89 15.09
N VAL A 151 24.51 15.64 14.49
CA VAL A 151 23.28 16.09 15.13
C VAL A 151 22.31 14.93 15.11
N SER A 152 21.77 14.54 16.26
CA SER A 152 20.77 13.48 16.32
C SER A 152 19.61 13.86 15.42
N THR A 153 19.29 13.00 14.44
CA THR A 153 18.07 13.18 13.66
C THR A 153 16.90 13.30 14.60
N GLN A 154 16.07 14.27 14.30
CA GLN A 154 14.72 14.28 14.82
C GLN A 154 13.89 13.20 14.12
N ARG A 155 12.63 13.18 14.34
CA ARG A 155 11.69 12.30 13.66
C ARG A 155 11.35 12.85 12.29
N VAL A 156 10.87 12.02 11.38
CA VAL A 156 10.41 12.52 10.06
C VAL A 156 9.32 13.56 10.25
N CYS A 157 8.35 13.27 11.12
CA CYS A 157 7.40 14.30 11.56
C CYS A 157 6.78 13.98 12.92
N ASP A 158 6.45 15.05 13.63
CA ASP A 158 5.67 15.06 14.86
C ASP A 158 4.23 15.46 14.49
N SER A 159 3.26 14.55 14.58
CA SER A 159 1.90 14.84 14.18
C SER A 159 0.90 13.91 14.84
N ASN A 160 -0.29 14.44 15.16
CA ASN A 160 -1.33 13.60 15.75
C ASN A 160 -2.04 12.69 14.72
N ARG A 161 -2.08 13.13 13.47
CA ARG A 161 -2.69 12.38 12.36
C ARG A 161 -1.75 12.42 11.17
N ILE A 162 -1.43 11.25 10.64
CA ILE A 162 -0.54 11.11 9.49
C ILE A 162 -1.31 10.41 8.38
N ILE A 163 -1.34 11.02 7.20
CA ILE A 163 -1.97 10.50 5.99
C ILE A 163 -0.90 10.38 4.92
N ILE A 164 -0.72 9.18 4.39
CA ILE A 164 0.30 8.89 3.37
C ILE A 164 -0.40 8.32 2.15
N GLY A 165 -0.05 8.80 0.96
CA GLY A 165 -0.73 8.37 -0.26
C GLY A 165 0.12 8.47 -1.51
N GLY A 166 -0.47 8.04 -2.64
CA GLY A 166 0.20 7.99 -3.94
C GLY A 166 1.41 7.07 -3.92
N ASN A 167 2.43 7.37 -4.71
CA ASN A 167 3.73 6.68 -4.71
C ASN A 167 4.66 7.38 -3.72
N THR A 168 4.65 6.96 -2.45
CA THR A 168 5.43 7.61 -1.40
C THR A 168 6.46 6.67 -0.77
N THR A 169 7.71 7.12 -0.73
CA THR A 169 8.80 6.43 -0.04
C THR A 169 9.33 7.30 1.09
N ILE A 170 9.42 6.72 2.29
CA ILE A 170 10.00 7.37 3.48
C ILE A 170 11.16 6.51 3.98
N THR A 171 12.35 7.08 4.01
CA THR A 171 13.54 6.47 4.60
C THR A 171 14.00 7.30 5.78
N SER A 172 14.22 6.65 6.91
CA SER A 172 14.83 7.27 8.10
C SER A 172 16.07 6.48 8.51
N SER A 173 17.22 7.11 8.40
CA SER A 173 18.49 6.53 8.84
C SER A 173 18.84 6.87 10.29
N SER A 174 17.91 7.46 11.04
CA SER A 174 18.12 7.80 12.45
C SER A 174 18.61 6.61 13.26
N SER A 175 19.67 6.83 14.03
CA SER A 175 20.18 5.87 15.01
C SER A 175 19.54 6.02 16.40
N THR A 176 18.78 7.08 16.63
CA THR A 176 18.27 7.45 17.95
C THR A 176 16.75 7.62 18.01
N ASN A 177 16.12 8.11 16.95
CA ASN A 177 14.70 8.48 16.95
C ASN A 177 13.83 7.61 16.02
N THR A 178 12.56 7.50 16.37
CA THR A 178 11.50 6.85 15.56
C THR A 178 11.15 7.69 14.34
N VAL A 179 10.40 7.10 13.40
CA VAL A 179 9.94 7.85 12.20
C VAL A 179 8.94 8.94 12.58
N PHE A 180 7.97 8.60 13.43
CA PHE A 180 6.89 9.49 13.80
C PHE A 180 6.75 9.66 15.31
N PHE A 181 6.30 10.85 15.72
CA PHE A 181 5.85 11.11 17.08
C PHE A 181 4.37 11.48 17.10
N PHE A 182 3.64 10.91 18.05
CA PHE A 182 2.22 11.17 18.25
C PHE A 182 1.97 11.78 19.62
N ASN A 183 1.16 12.82 19.65
CA ASN A 183 0.70 13.42 20.89
C ASN A 183 -0.51 12.67 21.45
N ASP A 184 -0.82 12.82 22.73
CA ASP A 184 -1.91 12.15 23.47
C ASP A 184 -3.33 12.56 23.07
N VAL A 185 -3.52 13.27 21.98
CA VAL A 185 -4.83 13.75 21.53
C VAL A 185 -5.51 12.75 20.63
N ILE A 186 -6.71 12.29 20.97
CA ILE A 186 -7.54 11.39 20.18
C ILE A 186 -8.40 12.20 19.20
N PRO A 187 -8.56 11.77 17.93
CA PRO A 187 -8.00 10.55 17.32
C PRO A 187 -6.57 10.73 16.83
N SER A 188 -5.72 9.71 17.10
CA SER A 188 -4.39 9.58 16.51
C SER A 188 -4.40 8.43 15.52
N TYR A 189 -3.82 8.63 14.33
CA TYR A 189 -3.77 7.56 13.33
C TYR A 189 -2.63 7.73 12.31
N ILE A 190 -2.24 6.60 11.74
CA ILE A 190 -1.58 6.51 10.45
C ILE A 190 -2.59 5.95 9.46
N LYS A 191 -2.86 6.68 8.38
CA LYS A 191 -3.76 6.25 7.32
C LYS A 191 -3.03 6.23 5.99
N ILE A 192 -3.00 5.07 5.35
CA ILE A 192 -2.59 4.92 3.95
C ILE A 192 -3.83 5.17 3.09
N VAL A 193 -3.71 6.09 2.15
CA VAL A 193 -4.81 6.45 1.24
C VAL A 193 -5.12 5.28 0.31
N PRO A 194 -6.38 5.02 -0.06
CA PRO A 194 -6.72 3.98 -1.02
C PRO A 194 -5.91 4.05 -2.32
N ASN A 195 -5.60 2.89 -2.90
CA ASN A 195 -4.86 2.74 -4.16
C ASN A 195 -3.47 3.40 -4.16
N SER A 196 -2.81 3.44 -3.03
CA SER A 196 -1.46 4.00 -2.86
C SER A 196 -0.41 2.91 -2.78
N ASN A 197 0.81 3.25 -3.19
CA ASN A 197 2.00 2.43 -3.01
C ASN A 197 2.95 3.17 -2.06
N VAL A 198 3.04 2.69 -0.82
CA VAL A 198 3.78 3.35 0.26
C VAL A 198 4.85 2.44 0.82
N SER A 199 6.07 2.94 0.92
CA SER A 199 7.18 2.25 1.57
C SER A 199 7.78 3.11 2.68
N ILE A 200 7.92 2.54 3.88
CA ILE A 200 8.60 3.17 5.01
C ILE A 200 9.72 2.25 5.49
N THR A 201 10.95 2.77 5.51
CA THR A 201 12.12 2.05 5.99
C THR A 201 12.82 2.84 7.09
N THR A 202 13.09 2.19 8.22
CA THR A 202 13.81 2.81 9.35
C THR A 202 14.70 1.79 10.07
N ASN A 203 15.77 2.28 10.70
CA ASN A 203 16.64 1.50 11.57
C ASN A 203 16.11 1.42 13.02
N LYS A 204 15.03 2.13 13.33
CA LYS A 204 14.38 2.19 14.65
C LYS A 204 12.93 1.75 14.57
N GLU A 205 12.16 2.07 15.59
CA GLU A 205 10.72 1.85 15.61
C GLU A 205 9.99 2.86 14.70
N LEU A 206 8.78 2.47 14.26
CA LEU A 206 7.95 3.37 13.45
C LEU A 206 7.48 4.57 14.27
N MET A 207 7.09 4.37 15.52
CA MET A 207 6.47 5.43 16.32
C MET A 207 6.99 5.56 17.75
N ASN A 208 6.93 6.81 18.24
CA ASN A 208 7.03 7.17 19.64
C ASN A 208 5.82 8.05 20.01
N GLY A 209 5.56 8.19 21.30
CA GLY A 209 4.46 8.98 21.86
C GLY A 209 3.76 8.22 22.96
N THR A 210 2.93 8.91 23.72
CA THR A 210 2.27 8.34 24.90
C THR A 210 1.01 7.57 24.54
N ASN A 211 0.55 7.63 23.28
CA ASN A 211 -0.72 7.08 22.86
C ASN A 211 -0.66 5.89 21.90
N ARG A 212 -1.83 5.27 21.84
CA ARG A 212 -2.19 4.22 20.94
C ARG A 212 -2.86 4.84 19.71
N LEU A 213 -2.36 4.55 18.53
CA LEU A 213 -2.90 5.06 17.26
C LEU A 213 -3.69 4.00 16.50
N ASP A 214 -4.58 4.44 15.63
CA ASP A 214 -5.18 3.55 14.64
C ASP A 214 -4.25 3.44 13.42
N LEU A 215 -3.98 2.22 12.98
CA LEU A 215 -3.35 1.95 11.69
C LEU A 215 -4.43 1.56 10.69
N ILE A 216 -4.58 2.33 9.64
CA ILE A 216 -5.56 2.09 8.57
C ILE A 216 -4.82 1.97 7.25
N VAL A 217 -4.85 0.80 6.64
CA VAL A 217 -4.33 0.57 5.29
C VAL A 217 -5.51 0.57 4.33
N GLY A 218 -5.60 1.59 3.50
CA GLY A 218 -6.76 1.85 2.66
C GLY A 218 -6.93 0.81 1.55
N TYR A 219 -8.14 0.74 1.02
CA TYR A 219 -8.56 -0.16 -0.05
C TYR A 219 -7.54 -0.20 -1.21
N GLY A 220 -7.18 -1.41 -1.66
CA GLY A 220 -6.33 -1.63 -2.83
C GLY A 220 -4.91 -1.08 -2.74
N SER A 221 -4.47 -0.59 -1.57
CA SER A 221 -3.13 -0.02 -1.41
C SER A 221 -2.07 -1.07 -1.09
N GLU A 222 -0.83 -0.78 -1.47
CA GLU A 222 0.36 -1.52 -1.07
C GLU A 222 1.11 -0.72 -0.01
N PHE A 223 1.34 -1.33 1.14
CA PHE A 223 2.10 -0.72 2.22
C PHE A 223 3.21 -1.64 2.70
N LEU A 224 4.46 -1.24 2.47
CA LEU A 224 5.65 -1.90 2.99
C LEU A 224 6.22 -1.11 4.16
N LEU A 225 6.26 -1.71 5.34
CA LEU A 225 6.92 -1.18 6.52
C LEU A 225 8.12 -2.05 6.88
N THR A 226 9.30 -1.46 6.92
CA THR A 226 10.53 -2.12 7.37
C THR A 226 11.11 -1.36 8.55
N THR A 227 11.28 -2.01 9.70
CA THR A 227 11.83 -1.40 10.90
C THR A 227 13.03 -2.17 11.44
N GLY A 228 13.85 -1.48 12.24
CA GLY A 228 14.91 -2.12 12.99
C GLY A 228 14.46 -2.67 14.33
N ASN A 229 13.49 -2.03 15.01
CA ASN A 229 13.12 -2.34 16.39
C ASN A 229 11.60 -2.47 16.64
N GLY A 230 10.81 -2.81 15.63
CA GLY A 230 9.38 -3.03 15.75
C GLY A 230 8.53 -1.79 15.53
N PHE A 231 7.27 -1.83 16.00
CA PHE A 231 6.27 -0.80 15.70
C PHE A 231 6.38 0.41 16.61
N ALA A 232 6.61 0.21 17.89
CA ALA A 232 6.62 1.29 18.88
C ALA A 232 7.75 1.16 19.92
N ILE A 233 8.21 2.30 20.41
CA ILE A 233 9.40 2.40 21.30
C ILE A 233 9.22 1.71 22.66
N THR A 234 8.00 1.52 23.13
CA THR A 234 7.73 0.87 24.42
C THR A 234 6.60 -0.15 24.33
N THR A 235 6.56 -1.04 25.31
CA THR A 235 5.49 -2.05 25.42
C THR A 235 4.13 -1.48 25.83
N THR A 236 4.04 -0.21 26.21
CA THR A 236 2.80 0.48 26.56
C THR A 236 2.21 1.25 25.37
N HIS A 237 2.98 1.39 24.30
CA HIS A 237 2.57 2.03 23.04
C HIS A 237 2.31 0.97 21.96
N GLY A 238 1.59 1.35 20.93
CA GLY A 238 1.29 0.46 19.81
C GLY A 238 0.04 0.87 19.03
N ALA A 239 -0.49 -0.04 18.24
CA ALA A 239 -1.75 0.19 17.56
C ALA A 239 -2.93 0.10 18.53
N ARG A 240 -3.82 1.11 18.53
CA ARG A 240 -5.13 1.01 19.16
C ARG A 240 -5.97 0.03 18.36
N ASN A 241 -6.20 0.32 17.07
CA ASN A 241 -6.83 -0.59 16.12
C ASN A 241 -5.94 -0.76 14.89
N VAL A 242 -6.06 -1.91 14.27
CA VAL A 242 -5.44 -2.21 12.97
C VAL A 242 -6.55 -2.58 12.02
N LEU A 243 -6.65 -1.85 10.91
CA LEU A 243 -7.61 -2.10 9.86
C LEU A 243 -6.88 -2.20 8.52
N ILE A 244 -6.89 -3.38 7.93
CA ILE A 244 -6.41 -3.61 6.57
C ILE A 244 -7.67 -3.75 5.71
N GLU A 245 -7.92 -2.75 4.89
CA GLU A 245 -9.12 -2.67 4.04
C GLU A 245 -9.08 -3.71 2.92
N GLU A 246 -10.21 -3.90 2.27
CA GLU A 246 -10.36 -4.85 1.17
C GLU A 246 -9.30 -4.64 0.09
N MET A 247 -8.77 -5.74 -0.45
CA MET A 247 -7.75 -5.75 -1.52
C MET A 247 -6.43 -5.06 -1.16
N ALA A 248 -6.25 -4.53 0.04
CA ALA A 248 -5.01 -3.92 0.48
C ALA A 248 -3.92 -4.98 0.73
N ASN A 249 -2.68 -4.61 0.50
CA ASN A 249 -1.50 -5.44 0.76
C ASN A 249 -0.60 -4.74 1.79
N PHE A 250 -0.46 -5.33 2.96
CA PHE A 250 0.39 -4.80 4.02
C PHE A 250 1.50 -5.78 4.37
N THR A 251 2.73 -5.31 4.30
CA THR A 251 3.91 -6.08 4.71
C THR A 251 4.67 -5.33 5.79
N PHE A 252 4.87 -5.96 6.93
CA PHE A 252 5.66 -5.46 8.03
C PHE A 252 6.86 -6.37 8.30
N ILE A 253 8.07 -5.87 8.11
CA ILE A 253 9.33 -6.60 8.27
C ILE A 253 10.16 -5.97 9.38
N GLU A 254 10.60 -6.76 10.34
CA GLU A 254 11.58 -6.38 11.34
C GLU A 254 12.94 -7.03 11.02
N LYS A 255 13.98 -6.18 10.89
CA LYS A 255 15.32 -6.62 10.44
C LYS A 255 16.32 -6.84 11.57
N SER A 256 16.25 -6.05 12.63
CA SER A 256 17.22 -6.14 13.73
C SER A 256 16.50 -5.80 15.04
N HIS A 257 16.58 -6.67 16.03
CA HIS A 257 15.73 -6.54 17.19
C HIS A 257 16.49 -6.38 18.49
N GLN A 258 16.05 -5.44 19.32
CA GLN A 258 16.42 -5.37 20.73
C GLN A 258 15.21 -5.35 21.67
N ARG A 259 13.98 -5.39 21.16
CA ARG A 259 12.75 -5.28 21.96
C ARG A 259 11.66 -6.24 21.51
N VAL A 260 10.91 -6.69 22.47
CA VAL A 260 9.77 -7.58 22.33
C VAL A 260 8.56 -6.92 22.97
N PRO A 261 7.39 -7.04 22.41
CA PRO A 261 6.99 -7.66 21.14
C PRO A 261 7.18 -6.73 19.93
N MET A 262 7.20 -7.32 18.74
CA MET A 262 7.32 -6.57 17.48
C MET A 262 6.16 -5.60 17.28
N TRP A 263 4.95 -6.01 17.63
CA TRP A 263 3.74 -5.21 17.43
C TRP A 263 2.72 -5.37 18.58
N ASN A 264 2.59 -4.36 19.41
CA ASN A 264 1.53 -4.29 20.43
C ASN A 264 0.21 -3.81 19.82
N VAL A 265 -0.88 -4.51 20.11
CA VAL A 265 -2.24 -4.15 19.71
C VAL A 265 -3.11 -4.01 20.95
N PHE A 266 -3.86 -2.92 21.06
CA PHE A 266 -4.67 -2.60 22.23
C PHE A 266 -6.18 -2.60 21.97
N GLY A 267 -6.61 -2.67 20.72
CA GLY A 267 -7.98 -2.78 20.26
C GLY A 267 -8.12 -3.88 19.21
N ASP A 268 -8.97 -3.65 18.23
CA ASP A 268 -9.29 -4.65 17.23
C ASP A 268 -8.20 -4.75 16.14
N PHE A 269 -7.99 -5.97 15.65
CA PHE A 269 -7.15 -6.27 14.50
C PHE A 269 -8.02 -6.92 13.42
N ILE A 270 -8.24 -6.19 12.34
CA ILE A 270 -9.18 -6.59 11.29
C ILE A 270 -8.47 -6.60 9.94
N VAL A 271 -8.49 -7.74 9.27
CA VAL A 271 -8.07 -7.92 7.87
C VAL A 271 -9.32 -8.27 7.07
N LYS A 272 -9.69 -7.41 6.13
CA LYS A 272 -10.90 -7.57 5.32
C LYS A 272 -10.71 -8.48 4.12
N GLU A 273 -11.80 -8.77 3.44
CA GLU A 273 -11.86 -9.68 2.29
C GLU A 273 -10.88 -9.29 1.19
N GLY A 274 -10.19 -10.29 0.64
CA GLY A 274 -9.21 -10.11 -0.43
C GLY A 274 -7.93 -9.36 -0.04
N ALA A 275 -7.83 -8.85 1.18
CA ALA A 275 -6.61 -8.21 1.66
C ALA A 275 -5.49 -9.21 1.90
N SER A 276 -4.25 -8.73 1.88
CA SER A 276 -3.06 -9.52 2.22
C SER A 276 -2.29 -8.88 3.36
N ILE A 277 -1.78 -9.69 4.26
CA ILE A 277 -0.90 -9.23 5.34
C ILE A 277 0.29 -10.17 5.54
N SER A 278 1.47 -9.58 5.66
CA SER A 278 2.70 -10.27 6.07
C SER A 278 3.32 -9.56 7.27
N VAL A 279 3.56 -10.29 8.35
CA VAL A 279 4.25 -9.80 9.55
C VAL A 279 5.45 -10.70 9.80
N ILE A 280 6.65 -10.19 9.56
CA ILE A 280 7.86 -10.99 9.43
C ILE A 280 8.92 -10.51 10.42
N ASN A 281 9.27 -11.39 11.36
CA ASN A 281 10.37 -11.18 12.28
C ASN A 281 11.51 -12.16 11.97
N THR A 282 12.60 -11.64 11.44
CA THR A 282 13.77 -12.45 11.05
C THR A 282 14.84 -12.57 12.14
N TYR A 283 14.64 -11.94 13.28
CA TYR A 283 15.65 -11.84 14.31
C TYR A 283 15.88 -13.13 15.11
N MET A 284 17.12 -13.34 15.59
CA MET A 284 17.60 -14.65 16.03
C MET A 284 17.80 -14.83 17.54
N THR A 285 17.77 -13.77 18.36
CA THR A 285 18.02 -13.93 19.80
C THR A 285 16.77 -14.36 20.55
N THR A 286 16.94 -15.18 21.55
CA THR A 286 15.89 -15.78 22.40
C THR A 286 15.66 -14.96 23.67
N PRO A 287 14.88 -13.90 23.67
CA PRO A 287 14.30 -13.42 24.91
C PRO A 287 13.07 -14.24 25.28
N THR A 288 12.79 -14.39 26.55
CA THR A 288 11.75 -15.25 27.10
C THR A 288 10.30 -14.84 26.78
N ASP A 289 10.09 -13.61 26.26
CA ASP A 289 8.75 -13.05 26.02
C ASP A 289 8.62 -12.49 24.59
N ASN A 290 8.86 -13.33 23.59
CA ASN A 290 8.90 -12.93 22.18
C ASN A 290 7.58 -13.24 21.46
N TYR A 291 6.93 -12.19 20.94
CA TYR A 291 5.69 -12.31 20.19
C TYR A 291 5.73 -11.39 18.97
N ASN A 292 5.21 -11.86 17.83
CA ASN A 292 5.05 -10.95 16.68
C ASN A 292 3.91 -9.97 16.93
N ILE A 293 2.72 -10.49 17.22
CA ILE A 293 1.55 -9.69 17.53
C ILE A 293 1.15 -9.96 18.98
N TYR A 294 1.09 -8.90 19.78
CA TYR A 294 0.71 -8.98 21.18
C TYR A 294 -0.56 -8.18 21.47
N PHE A 295 -1.65 -8.88 21.73
CA PHE A 295 -2.91 -8.30 22.17
C PHE A 295 -2.88 -7.97 23.67
N LYS A 296 -2.86 -6.67 23.99
CA LYS A 296 -2.70 -6.13 25.36
C LYS A 296 -3.97 -5.53 25.94
N GLY A 297 -4.95 -5.20 25.12
CA GLY A 297 -6.19 -4.57 25.54
C GLY A 297 -7.17 -5.55 26.17
N THR A 298 -8.38 -5.05 26.41
CA THR A 298 -9.53 -5.85 26.84
C THR A 298 -10.62 -5.78 25.78
N ASN A 299 -11.47 -6.81 25.68
CA ASN A 299 -12.57 -6.87 24.70
C ASN A 299 -12.11 -6.68 23.24
N GLN A 300 -10.98 -7.26 22.91
CA GLN A 300 -10.37 -7.14 21.60
C GLN A 300 -10.90 -8.19 20.63
N LYS A 301 -10.85 -7.86 19.35
CA LYS A 301 -11.20 -8.78 18.26
C LYS A 301 -10.02 -9.01 17.33
N PHE A 302 -9.84 -10.25 16.91
CA PHE A 302 -8.93 -10.61 15.84
C PHE A 302 -9.74 -11.21 14.69
N ILE A 303 -9.96 -10.44 13.63
CA ILE A 303 -10.82 -10.81 12.51
C ILE A 303 -9.98 -10.95 11.26
N LEU A 304 -10.06 -12.12 10.63
CA LEU A 304 -9.47 -12.41 9.32
C LEU A 304 -10.64 -12.81 8.40
N ASP A 305 -11.20 -11.84 7.70
CA ASP A 305 -12.39 -12.01 6.87
C ASP A 305 -12.00 -12.38 5.44
N ASN A 306 -11.88 -13.67 5.18
CA ASN A 306 -11.52 -14.23 3.87
C ASN A 306 -10.35 -13.49 3.19
N PRO A 307 -9.23 -13.30 3.89
CA PRO A 307 -8.07 -12.64 3.33
C PRO A 307 -7.53 -13.45 2.15
N LYS A 308 -7.01 -12.74 1.15
CA LYS A 308 -6.29 -13.37 0.03
C LYS A 308 -5.07 -14.13 0.55
N TYR A 309 -4.41 -13.53 1.57
CA TYR A 309 -3.17 -14.04 2.10
C TYR A 309 -2.86 -13.48 3.49
N VAL A 310 -2.50 -14.35 4.41
CA VAL A 310 -1.92 -13.98 5.73
C VAL A 310 -0.63 -14.76 5.90
N ASN A 311 0.44 -14.07 6.29
CA ASN A 311 1.68 -14.68 6.71
C ASN A 311 2.20 -14.00 7.98
N ILE A 312 2.21 -14.70 9.08
CA ILE A 312 2.84 -14.25 10.31
C ILE A 312 3.99 -15.21 10.61
N TYR A 313 5.20 -14.70 10.43
CA TYR A 313 6.44 -15.47 10.58
C TYR A 313 7.29 -14.93 11.72
N THR A 314 7.80 -15.83 12.55
CA THR A 314 8.81 -15.50 13.54
C THR A 314 9.81 -16.64 13.69
N LYS A 315 11.08 -16.32 13.77
CA LYS A 315 12.11 -17.33 13.95
C LYS A 315 12.12 -17.95 15.35
N ASN A 316 11.91 -17.16 16.39
CA ASN A 316 12.10 -17.60 17.78
C ASN A 316 10.96 -17.22 18.73
N ALA A 317 9.93 -16.54 18.25
CA ALA A 317 8.80 -16.06 19.06
C ALA A 317 7.54 -16.91 18.86
N ASN A 318 6.44 -16.53 19.49
CA ASN A 318 5.10 -16.99 19.12
C ASN A 318 4.48 -16.00 18.11
N VAL A 319 3.71 -16.50 17.16
CA VAL A 319 3.07 -15.65 16.14
C VAL A 319 2.11 -14.65 16.77
N VAL A 320 1.34 -15.08 17.76
CA VAL A 320 0.36 -14.26 18.49
C VAL A 320 0.42 -14.59 19.97
N TYR A 321 0.26 -13.55 20.80
CA TYR A 321 0.10 -13.68 22.24
C TYR A 321 -1.01 -12.76 22.75
N THR A 322 -1.74 -13.18 23.77
CA THR A 322 -2.85 -12.44 24.33
C THR A 322 -2.68 -12.24 25.84
N ASN A 323 -2.84 -11.01 26.32
CA ASN A 323 -2.81 -10.73 27.75
C ASN A 323 -4.16 -10.94 28.43
N ASN A 324 -5.23 -10.76 27.65
CA ASN A 324 -6.63 -10.97 28.05
C ASN A 324 -7.32 -11.84 26.99
N PRO A 325 -8.52 -12.38 27.27
CA PRO A 325 -9.29 -13.04 26.24
C PRO A 325 -9.53 -12.17 25.01
N VAL A 326 -9.38 -12.77 23.81
CA VAL A 326 -9.56 -12.11 22.51
C VAL A 326 -10.56 -12.90 21.69
N ASP A 327 -11.64 -12.24 21.26
CA ASP A 327 -12.59 -12.83 20.33
C ASP A 327 -11.94 -12.94 18.95
N PHE A 328 -12.02 -14.11 18.33
CA PHE A 328 -11.53 -14.28 16.98
C PHE A 328 -12.62 -14.76 16.03
N ALA A 329 -12.52 -14.30 14.77
CA ALA A 329 -13.35 -14.76 13.67
C ALA A 329 -12.50 -14.87 12.42
N PHE A 330 -12.24 -16.08 11.96
CA PHE A 330 -11.43 -16.34 10.78
C PHE A 330 -12.28 -17.00 9.71
N SER A 331 -12.24 -16.41 8.52
CA SER A 331 -12.80 -16.95 7.30
C SER A 331 -11.64 -17.28 6.37
N PHE A 332 -11.53 -18.50 5.84
CA PHE A 332 -10.36 -18.93 5.10
C PHE A 332 -10.66 -20.10 4.14
N SER A 333 -9.90 -20.19 3.06
CA SER A 333 -9.84 -21.39 2.22
C SER A 333 -8.80 -22.39 2.73
N ARG A 334 -7.72 -21.89 3.32
CA ARG A 334 -6.64 -22.71 3.88
C ARG A 334 -6.01 -22.00 5.06
N ILE A 335 -5.71 -22.74 6.14
CA ILE A 335 -4.92 -22.28 7.29
C ILE A 335 -3.87 -23.33 7.64
N ASN A 336 -2.62 -22.91 7.85
CA ASN A 336 -1.53 -23.76 8.29
C ASN A 336 -0.77 -23.10 9.42
N MET A 337 -0.29 -23.91 10.37
CA MET A 337 0.55 -23.46 11.47
C MET A 337 1.72 -24.44 11.70
N TRP A 338 2.90 -23.90 11.97
CA TRP A 338 4.10 -24.69 12.27
C TRP A 338 4.66 -24.33 13.64
N ILE A 339 5.22 -25.34 14.31
CA ILE A 339 5.93 -25.19 15.60
C ILE A 339 7.44 -24.91 15.40
N TYR A 340 7.98 -25.16 14.22
CA TYR A 340 9.37 -24.90 13.89
C TYR A 340 9.49 -23.66 13.02
N ALA A 341 10.51 -22.84 13.29
CA ALA A 341 10.90 -21.79 12.35
C ALA A 341 11.70 -22.42 11.22
N LEU A 342 11.11 -22.50 10.05
CA LEU A 342 11.86 -22.77 8.83
C LEU A 342 12.78 -21.59 8.56
N ASP A 343 13.96 -21.82 7.99
CA ASP A 343 14.83 -20.72 7.61
C ASP A 343 14.12 -19.86 6.56
N TYR A 344 14.00 -18.56 6.83
CA TYR A 344 13.32 -17.60 5.95
C TYR A 344 13.87 -17.61 4.52
N THR A 345 15.15 -17.93 4.34
CA THR A 345 15.83 -17.94 3.04
C THR A 345 15.77 -19.29 2.33
N SER A 346 15.50 -20.38 3.05
CA SER A 346 15.54 -21.75 2.51
C SER A 346 14.20 -22.47 2.53
N ALA A 347 13.16 -21.84 2.96
CA ALA A 347 11.92 -22.46 3.46
C ALA A 347 10.89 -22.84 2.38
N CYS A 348 11.30 -23.19 1.19
CA CYS A 348 10.48 -24.01 0.30
C CYS A 348 10.67 -25.50 0.56
N GLY A 349 10.87 -25.90 1.81
CA GLY A 349 10.86 -27.27 2.25
C GLY A 349 9.45 -27.84 2.08
N LEU A 350 9.19 -28.48 0.93
CA LEU A 350 7.91 -29.10 0.59
C LEU A 350 7.59 -30.32 1.47
N ASP A 351 8.55 -30.76 2.27
CA ASP A 351 8.44 -31.95 3.10
C ASP A 351 8.00 -31.66 4.54
N ASP A 352 7.95 -30.37 4.94
CA ASP A 352 7.54 -30.01 6.29
C ASP A 352 6.02 -29.93 6.42
N THR A 353 5.44 -30.97 6.97
CA THR A 353 4.01 -31.01 7.29
C THR A 353 3.70 -29.98 8.38
N PRO A 354 2.73 -29.09 8.19
CA PRO A 354 2.31 -28.17 9.25
C PRO A 354 1.78 -28.94 10.45
N ALA A 355 2.03 -28.42 11.65
CA ALA A 355 1.53 -29.01 12.89
C ALA A 355 0.00 -28.94 13.00
N LEU A 356 -0.59 -27.91 12.42
CA LEU A 356 -2.02 -27.74 12.28
C LEU A 356 -2.34 -27.35 10.85
N TYR A 357 -3.40 -27.95 10.31
CA TYR A 357 -3.79 -27.75 8.92
C TYR A 357 -5.29 -27.94 8.73
N TRP A 358 -5.93 -26.97 8.09
CA TRP A 358 -7.31 -27.05 7.61
C TRP A 358 -7.42 -26.48 6.22
N TYR A 359 -8.26 -27.08 5.42
CA TYR A 359 -8.36 -26.77 4.00
C TYR A 359 -9.77 -27.01 3.46
N LYS A 360 -10.25 -26.10 2.62
CA LYS A 360 -11.47 -26.25 1.81
C LYS A 360 -11.29 -25.58 0.45
N GLU A 361 -11.65 -26.27 -0.62
CA GLU A 361 -11.41 -25.78 -1.98
C GLU A 361 -12.46 -24.78 -2.50
N THR A 362 -13.71 -24.95 -2.14
CA THR A 362 -14.83 -24.33 -2.86
C THR A 362 -15.45 -23.12 -2.21
N THR A 363 -15.45 -23.03 -0.89
CA THR A 363 -16.01 -21.91 -0.12
C THR A 363 -15.18 -21.65 1.12
N PRO A 364 -15.04 -20.40 1.58
CA PRO A 364 -14.34 -20.10 2.82
C PRO A 364 -15.00 -20.82 4.01
N ALA A 365 -14.20 -21.53 4.76
CA ALA A 365 -14.61 -22.04 6.07
C ALA A 365 -14.59 -20.90 7.10
N LYS A 366 -15.43 -21.01 8.13
CA LYS A 366 -15.46 -20.05 9.24
C LYS A 366 -15.19 -20.72 10.56
N ILE A 367 -14.27 -20.13 11.31
CA ILE A 367 -13.96 -20.50 12.69
C ILE A 367 -14.15 -19.25 13.57
N THR A 368 -14.88 -19.38 14.65
CA THR A 368 -15.03 -18.33 15.66
C THR A 368 -14.81 -18.88 17.05
N GLY A 369 -14.28 -18.08 17.94
CA GLY A 369 -14.06 -18.47 19.32
C GLY A 369 -13.38 -17.38 20.13
N VAL A 370 -12.86 -17.76 21.28
CA VAL A 370 -12.15 -16.88 22.19
C VAL A 370 -10.80 -17.50 22.51
N PHE A 371 -9.72 -16.81 22.20
CA PHE A 371 -8.40 -17.13 22.73
C PHE A 371 -8.33 -16.69 24.19
N ASN A 372 -8.00 -17.61 25.08
CA ASN A 372 -7.74 -17.27 26.47
C ASN A 372 -6.43 -16.51 26.61
N LYS A 373 -6.22 -15.97 27.80
CA LYS A 373 -4.93 -15.43 28.21
C LYS A 373 -3.80 -16.40 27.84
N ASP A 374 -2.68 -15.83 27.36
CA ASP A 374 -1.50 -16.56 26.91
C ASP A 374 -1.68 -17.35 25.60
N SER A 375 -2.78 -17.15 24.89
CA SER A 375 -3.14 -17.84 23.63
C SER A 375 -3.10 -19.37 23.73
N THR A 376 -3.27 -19.90 24.97
CA THR A 376 -3.01 -21.29 25.27
C THR A 376 -4.16 -22.22 24.93
N THR A 377 -5.40 -21.72 25.02
CA THR A 377 -6.61 -22.52 24.80
C THR A 377 -7.71 -21.70 24.17
N VAL A 378 -8.55 -22.38 23.40
CA VAL A 378 -9.80 -21.82 22.87
C VAL A 378 -10.95 -22.31 23.73
N THR A 379 -11.71 -21.40 24.35
CA THR A 379 -12.81 -21.78 25.27
C THR A 379 -14.13 -22.02 24.57
N SER A 380 -14.37 -21.37 23.43
CA SER A 380 -15.56 -21.65 22.63
C SER A 380 -15.21 -21.45 21.16
N HIS A 381 -15.63 -22.37 20.33
CA HIS A 381 -15.46 -22.28 18.89
C HIS A 381 -16.72 -22.77 18.19
N ASN A 382 -17.13 -22.04 17.17
CA ASN A 382 -18.14 -22.48 16.24
C ASN A 382 -17.44 -22.78 14.91
N PHE A 383 -17.56 -24.01 14.49
CA PHE A 383 -17.07 -24.47 13.21
C PHE A 383 -18.28 -24.63 12.29
N THR A 384 -18.39 -23.78 11.28
CA THR A 384 -19.59 -23.77 10.43
C THR A 384 -19.50 -24.75 9.27
N ASP A 385 -18.41 -25.51 9.17
CA ASP A 385 -18.18 -26.39 8.03
C ASP A 385 -17.70 -27.77 8.45
N THR A 386 -18.51 -28.79 8.16
CA THR A 386 -18.22 -30.19 8.46
C THR A 386 -17.43 -30.91 7.37
N GLU A 387 -17.16 -30.27 6.25
CA GLU A 387 -16.49 -30.86 5.08
C GLU A 387 -15.00 -30.52 4.99
N LEU A 388 -14.41 -29.96 6.03
CA LEU A 388 -12.99 -29.62 6.03
C LEU A 388 -12.10 -30.86 6.09
N SER A 389 -11.21 -30.99 5.14
CA SER A 389 -10.05 -31.87 5.27
C SER A 389 -9.11 -31.30 6.32
N SER A 390 -8.89 -32.01 7.41
CA SER A 390 -7.98 -31.55 8.46
C SER A 390 -7.04 -32.67 8.89
N ILE A 391 -5.81 -32.32 9.22
CA ILE A 391 -4.85 -33.24 9.87
C ILE A 391 -4.85 -33.07 11.39
N SER A 392 -5.67 -32.15 11.92
CA SER A 392 -5.69 -31.82 13.34
C SER A 392 -7.10 -31.61 13.85
N ASP A 393 -7.34 -32.04 15.09
CA ASP A 393 -8.57 -31.73 15.79
C ASP A 393 -8.67 -30.21 16.01
N ILE A 394 -9.86 -29.66 15.77
CA ILE A 394 -10.17 -28.26 16.03
C ILE A 394 -9.89 -27.84 17.47
N ASN A 395 -10.04 -28.77 18.42
CA ASN A 395 -9.74 -28.55 19.85
C ASN A 395 -8.24 -28.28 20.09
N SER A 396 -7.38 -28.61 19.12
CA SER A 396 -5.94 -28.28 19.15
C SER A 396 -5.60 -26.90 18.61
N PHE A 397 -6.59 -26.11 18.17
CA PHE A 397 -6.37 -24.78 17.64
C PHE A 397 -5.83 -23.84 18.71
N SER A 398 -4.56 -23.49 18.60
CA SER A 398 -3.83 -22.63 19.54
C SER A 398 -2.64 -21.96 18.86
N PHE A 399 -2.31 -20.75 19.29
CA PHE A 399 -1.08 -20.08 18.88
C PHE A 399 0.13 -20.38 19.75
N GLN A 400 -0.07 -21.12 20.87
CA GLN A 400 1.03 -21.47 21.76
C GLN A 400 2.08 -22.31 21.03
N GLY A 401 3.33 -21.90 21.09
CA GLY A 401 4.45 -22.57 20.44
C GLY A 401 4.47 -22.47 18.92
N LYS A 402 3.52 -21.78 18.29
CA LYS A 402 3.49 -21.63 16.84
C LYS A 402 4.42 -20.51 16.39
N LYS A 403 5.24 -20.82 15.41
CA LYS A 403 6.25 -19.91 14.82
C LYS A 403 5.78 -19.30 13.51
N ILE A 404 4.87 -19.97 12.84
CA ILE A 404 4.36 -19.55 11.53
C ILE A 404 2.87 -19.78 11.49
N LEU A 405 2.13 -18.77 11.03
CA LEU A 405 0.72 -18.85 10.68
C LEU A 405 0.57 -18.39 9.23
N THR A 406 -0.06 -19.22 8.41
CA THR A 406 -0.43 -18.81 7.05
C THR A 406 -1.90 -19.06 6.77
N ILE A 407 -2.55 -18.15 6.07
CA ILE A 407 -3.92 -18.28 5.61
C ILE A 407 -3.97 -17.91 4.12
N GLY A 408 -4.80 -18.60 3.36
CA GLY A 408 -4.95 -18.42 1.93
C GLY A 408 -3.89 -19.18 1.12
N MET A 409 -3.96 -19.03 -0.19
CA MET A 409 -3.01 -19.62 -1.13
C MET A 409 -2.36 -18.51 -1.95
N LEU A 410 -1.06 -18.60 -2.15
CA LEU A 410 -0.38 -17.75 -3.11
C LEU A 410 -0.90 -18.07 -4.51
N LYS A 411 -1.26 -17.07 -5.29
CA LYS A 411 -1.57 -17.27 -6.71
C LYS A 411 -0.26 -17.43 -7.47
N ILE A 412 -0.23 -18.45 -8.32
CA ILE A 412 0.82 -18.61 -9.31
C ILE A 412 0.16 -18.75 -10.68
N ASN A 413 0.50 -17.85 -11.57
CA ASN A 413 0.13 -17.90 -12.97
C ASN A 413 1.37 -18.30 -13.76
N VAL A 414 1.30 -19.41 -14.45
CA VAL A 414 2.40 -19.92 -15.28
C VAL A 414 2.08 -19.62 -16.73
N HIS A 415 3.04 -19.03 -17.44
CA HIS A 415 2.91 -18.86 -18.88
C HIS A 415 2.90 -20.23 -19.55
N PRO A 416 2.34 -20.34 -20.76
CA PRO A 416 2.23 -21.61 -21.46
C PRO A 416 3.58 -22.30 -21.60
N ILE A 417 3.60 -23.60 -21.28
CA ILE A 417 4.77 -24.46 -21.44
C ILE A 417 4.47 -25.41 -22.59
N THR A 418 5.32 -25.39 -23.61
CA THR A 418 5.25 -26.27 -24.78
C THR A 418 6.54 -27.07 -24.91
N ASP A 419 6.58 -28.02 -25.83
CA ASP A 419 7.77 -28.80 -26.18
C ASP A 419 8.92 -27.96 -26.76
N SER A 420 8.65 -26.72 -27.16
CA SER A 420 9.64 -25.74 -27.62
C SER A 420 10.03 -24.69 -26.56
N THR A 421 9.53 -24.80 -25.33
CA THR A 421 9.79 -23.84 -24.27
C THR A 421 11.24 -23.92 -23.80
N ASN A 422 11.97 -22.80 -23.93
CA ASN A 422 13.34 -22.63 -23.43
C ASN A 422 13.41 -21.87 -22.10
N VAL A 423 12.32 -21.17 -21.74
CA VAL A 423 12.20 -20.42 -20.50
C VAL A 423 10.84 -20.70 -19.89
N ILE A 424 10.80 -21.25 -18.69
CA ILE A 424 9.57 -21.35 -17.91
C ILE A 424 9.42 -20.05 -17.14
N SER A 425 8.32 -19.37 -17.36
CA SER A 425 8.04 -18.08 -16.74
C SER A 425 6.61 -17.98 -16.24
N GLY A 426 6.35 -16.96 -15.43
CA GLY A 426 5.02 -16.70 -14.88
C GLY A 426 5.03 -15.60 -13.85
N HIS A 427 3.89 -15.38 -13.23
CA HIS A 427 3.73 -14.39 -12.18
C HIS A 427 3.29 -15.06 -10.88
N THR A 428 3.89 -14.61 -9.78
CA THR A 428 3.55 -14.98 -8.41
C THR A 428 3.66 -13.73 -7.52
N ILE A 429 3.78 -13.89 -6.22
CA ILE A 429 4.02 -12.78 -5.32
C ILE A 429 5.45 -12.24 -5.54
N PRO A 430 5.64 -10.91 -5.52
CA PRO A 430 6.97 -10.30 -5.55
C PRO A 430 7.94 -10.95 -4.55
N TYR A 431 9.18 -11.17 -5.00
CA TYR A 431 10.26 -11.76 -4.22
C TYR A 431 10.04 -13.21 -3.75
N ALA A 432 9.02 -13.91 -4.24
CA ALA A 432 8.83 -15.33 -3.93
C ALA A 432 9.90 -16.19 -4.58
N ASN A 433 10.36 -17.22 -3.85
CA ASN A 433 11.18 -18.27 -4.41
C ASN A 433 10.30 -19.23 -5.22
N VAL A 434 10.76 -19.58 -6.41
CA VAL A 434 10.04 -20.49 -7.31
C VAL A 434 10.90 -21.71 -7.56
N LYS A 435 10.32 -22.89 -7.33
CA LYS A 435 10.92 -24.18 -7.65
C LYS A 435 10.14 -24.82 -8.80
N ILE A 436 10.84 -25.29 -9.81
CA ILE A 436 10.26 -25.92 -10.99
C ILE A 436 10.83 -27.32 -11.10
N GLU A 437 9.99 -28.33 -11.11
CA GLU A 437 10.36 -29.76 -11.13
C GLU A 437 9.73 -30.44 -12.36
N TYR A 438 10.56 -31.09 -13.18
CA TYR A 438 10.15 -31.87 -14.36
C TYR A 438 11.22 -32.91 -14.68
N ASP A 439 10.85 -34.08 -15.16
CA ASP A 439 11.75 -35.15 -15.61
C ASP A 439 12.95 -35.41 -14.67
N ASN A 440 12.70 -35.46 -13.36
CA ASN A 440 13.73 -35.57 -12.32
C ASN A 440 14.75 -34.41 -12.29
N LYS A 441 14.46 -33.30 -12.97
CA LYS A 441 15.21 -32.05 -12.89
C LYS A 441 14.53 -31.09 -11.94
N SER A 442 15.32 -30.21 -11.34
CA SER A 442 14.83 -29.14 -10.48
C SER A 442 15.54 -27.84 -10.82
N LEU A 443 14.77 -26.80 -11.13
CA LEU A 443 15.23 -25.44 -11.34
C LEU A 443 14.76 -24.55 -10.20
N ALA A 444 15.54 -23.53 -9.88
CA ALA A 444 15.19 -22.48 -8.94
C ALA A 444 15.16 -21.13 -9.66
N ALA A 445 14.17 -20.32 -9.31
CA ALA A 445 14.05 -18.93 -9.74
C ALA A 445 13.55 -18.08 -8.57
N SER A 446 13.70 -16.77 -8.68
CA SER A 446 13.09 -15.83 -7.75
C SER A 446 12.23 -14.85 -8.55
N ALA A 447 11.06 -14.54 -8.03
CA ALA A 447 10.22 -13.51 -8.61
C ALA A 447 10.82 -12.12 -8.34
N ASP A 448 10.73 -11.25 -9.31
CA ASP A 448 11.17 -9.86 -9.20
C ASP A 448 10.22 -9.00 -8.35
N GLU A 449 10.43 -7.71 -8.34
CA GLU A 449 9.58 -6.73 -7.65
C GLU A 449 8.15 -6.65 -8.20
N ASN A 450 7.92 -7.13 -9.42
CA ASN A 450 6.60 -7.21 -10.06
C ASN A 450 5.96 -8.59 -9.93
N GLY A 451 6.67 -9.54 -9.30
CA GLY A 451 6.25 -10.92 -9.19
C GLY A 451 6.50 -11.78 -10.42
N LEU A 452 7.22 -11.28 -11.43
CA LEU A 452 7.63 -12.07 -12.60
C LEU A 452 8.77 -13.00 -12.21
N PHE A 453 8.66 -14.30 -12.54
CA PHE A 453 9.75 -15.25 -12.44
C PHE A 453 10.09 -15.86 -13.81
N GLU A 454 11.36 -16.15 -14.01
CA GLU A 454 11.87 -16.79 -15.22
C GLU A 454 12.94 -17.82 -14.86
N ALA A 455 12.88 -18.99 -15.48
CA ALA A 455 13.88 -20.04 -15.33
C ALA A 455 14.22 -20.63 -16.69
N ASN A 456 15.49 -20.58 -17.05
CA ASN A 456 15.99 -21.21 -18.28
C ASN A 456 15.98 -22.74 -18.14
N VAL A 457 15.49 -23.42 -19.15
CA VAL A 457 15.55 -24.88 -19.25
C VAL A 457 16.72 -25.27 -20.15
N ASP A 458 17.51 -26.25 -19.70
CA ASP A 458 18.73 -26.70 -20.44
C ASP A 458 18.42 -27.43 -21.77
N SER A 459 17.21 -27.94 -21.90
CA SER A 459 16.71 -28.62 -23.08
C SER A 459 15.22 -28.51 -23.17
N ALA A 460 14.66 -28.58 -24.39
CA ALA A 460 13.22 -28.61 -24.60
C ALA A 460 12.53 -29.68 -23.72
N ILE A 461 11.40 -29.34 -23.16
CA ILE A 461 10.61 -30.22 -22.29
C ILE A 461 9.83 -31.19 -23.18
N ALA A 462 9.98 -32.48 -22.97
CA ALA A 462 9.29 -33.46 -23.81
C ALA A 462 7.76 -33.32 -23.72
N GLU A 463 7.08 -33.66 -24.81
CA GLU A 463 5.62 -33.71 -24.85
C GLU A 463 5.08 -34.66 -23.75
N ASN A 464 3.97 -34.29 -23.15
CA ASN A 464 3.33 -35.01 -22.03
C ASN A 464 4.14 -35.03 -20.71
N THR A 465 5.20 -34.24 -20.60
CA THR A 465 5.93 -34.07 -19.35
C THR A 465 5.09 -33.32 -18.33
N ARG A 466 5.07 -33.84 -17.11
CA ARG A 466 4.45 -33.14 -16.00
C ARG A 466 5.42 -32.15 -15.37
N VAL A 467 5.11 -30.87 -15.47
CA VAL A 467 5.87 -29.79 -14.83
C VAL A 467 5.16 -29.38 -13.56
N LYS A 468 5.86 -29.46 -12.43
CA LYS A 468 5.39 -28.99 -11.14
C LYS A 468 6.10 -27.69 -10.81
N ILE A 469 5.33 -26.63 -10.57
CA ILE A 469 5.86 -25.31 -10.25
C ILE A 469 5.32 -24.93 -8.87
N THR A 470 6.26 -24.64 -7.97
CA THR A 470 5.95 -24.27 -6.58
C THR A 470 6.50 -22.88 -6.33
N SER A 471 5.63 -21.97 -5.90
CA SER A 471 6.03 -20.65 -5.41
C SER A 471 5.95 -20.62 -3.90
N CYS A 472 6.98 -20.09 -3.28
CA CYS A 472 7.09 -20.00 -1.83
C CYS A 472 7.57 -18.61 -1.42
N LEU A 473 6.83 -18.01 -0.51
CA LEU A 473 7.23 -16.79 0.18
C LEU A 473 6.95 -16.98 1.66
N ASN A 474 7.99 -16.84 2.50
CA ASN A 474 7.85 -16.87 3.96
C ASN A 474 7.07 -18.10 4.47
N SER A 475 7.42 -19.29 3.99
CA SER A 475 6.77 -20.55 4.35
C SER A 475 5.33 -20.72 3.85
N CYS A 476 4.79 -19.76 3.11
CA CYS A 476 3.61 -19.96 2.31
C CYS A 476 3.99 -20.49 0.95
N PHE A 477 3.30 -21.48 0.48
CA PHE A 477 3.54 -22.01 -0.85
C PHE A 477 2.23 -22.20 -1.63
N THR A 478 2.35 -22.15 -2.94
CA THR A 478 1.34 -22.61 -3.88
C THR A 478 2.01 -23.51 -4.89
N GLU A 479 1.27 -24.46 -5.37
CA GLU A 479 1.73 -25.43 -6.35
C GLU A 479 0.81 -25.40 -7.57
N ARG A 480 1.40 -25.38 -8.76
CA ARG A 480 0.68 -25.60 -10.02
C ARG A 480 1.32 -26.76 -10.76
N LYS A 481 0.53 -27.73 -11.18
CA LYS A 481 0.95 -28.83 -12.04
C LYS A 481 0.44 -28.57 -13.44
N VAL A 482 1.34 -28.56 -14.39
CA VAL A 482 1.07 -28.38 -15.81
C VAL A 482 1.54 -29.61 -16.55
N THR A 483 0.77 -30.10 -17.49
CA THR A 483 1.20 -31.21 -18.38
C THR A 483 1.46 -30.66 -19.77
N THR A 484 2.58 -30.99 -20.37
CA THR A 484 2.92 -30.59 -21.75
C THR A 484 2.40 -31.63 -22.76
N PRO A 485 1.94 -31.23 -23.96
CA PRO A 485 1.72 -29.86 -24.35
C PRO A 485 0.62 -29.25 -23.49
N PHE A 486 0.84 -28.03 -23.09
CA PHE A 486 -0.20 -27.26 -22.43
C PHE A 486 -1.27 -26.96 -23.49
N MET A 487 -2.51 -27.38 -23.28
CA MET A 487 -3.63 -27.14 -24.21
C MET A 487 -3.91 -25.66 -24.44
N GLY A 488 -3.12 -24.81 -23.84
CA GLY A 488 -3.21 -23.37 -23.90
C GLY A 488 -4.36 -22.81 -23.05
N GLU A 489 -4.17 -21.61 -22.58
CA GLU A 489 -5.20 -20.83 -21.88
C GLU A 489 -5.34 -19.46 -22.53
N LEU A 490 -6.53 -18.93 -22.43
CA LEU A 490 -6.78 -17.54 -22.71
C LEU A 490 -6.64 -16.76 -21.41
N THR A 491 -5.62 -15.93 -21.31
CA THR A 491 -5.30 -15.25 -20.06
C THR A 491 -5.22 -13.74 -20.26
N LEU A 492 -5.90 -12.99 -19.41
CA LEU A 492 -5.66 -11.57 -19.25
C LEU A 492 -4.39 -11.38 -18.41
N LEU A 493 -3.29 -11.04 -19.05
CA LEU A 493 -1.98 -10.95 -18.39
C LEU A 493 -1.85 -9.65 -17.59
N LYS A 494 -2.26 -8.54 -18.20
CA LYS A 494 -2.13 -7.21 -17.60
C LYS A 494 -3.22 -6.28 -18.12
N ALA A 495 -3.69 -5.39 -17.28
CA ALA A 495 -4.46 -4.21 -17.68
C ALA A 495 -3.91 -2.99 -16.95
N THR A 496 -4.06 -1.81 -17.53
CA THR A 496 -3.67 -0.57 -16.86
C THR A 496 -4.42 -0.43 -15.54
N GLU A 497 -3.69 -0.35 -14.45
CA GLU A 497 -4.25 -0.40 -13.08
C GLU A 497 -4.97 0.90 -12.70
N ASN A 498 -4.39 2.05 -13.08
CA ASN A 498 -4.94 3.37 -12.74
C ASN A 498 -5.26 4.16 -13.99
N ILE A 499 -6.52 4.57 -14.14
CA ILE A 499 -7.00 5.34 -15.29
C ILE A 499 -7.54 6.68 -14.76
N PRO A 500 -6.67 7.67 -14.59
CA PRO A 500 -7.07 8.96 -14.03
C PRO A 500 -7.79 9.82 -15.08
N PHE A 501 -8.84 10.49 -14.63
CA PHE A 501 -9.50 11.57 -15.34
C PHE A 501 -9.23 12.88 -14.59
N SER A 502 -9.13 13.99 -15.31
CA SER A 502 -9.07 15.31 -14.65
C SER A 502 -10.00 16.28 -15.33
N MET A 503 -10.71 17.05 -14.54
CA MET A 503 -11.68 18.04 -15.00
C MET A 503 -11.24 19.45 -14.61
N LYS A 504 -11.40 20.39 -15.56
CA LYS A 504 -11.65 21.80 -15.21
C LYS A 504 -13.09 22.09 -15.58
N MET A 505 -13.89 22.47 -14.60
CA MET A 505 -15.30 22.80 -14.80
C MET A 505 -15.44 24.00 -15.74
N SER A 506 -16.28 23.85 -16.76
CA SER A 506 -16.81 24.93 -17.58
C SER A 506 -18.35 24.84 -17.55
N SER A 507 -19.00 25.93 -17.36
CA SER A 507 -20.35 26.11 -16.81
C SER A 507 -21.56 25.73 -17.70
N THR A 508 -21.41 25.11 -18.86
CA THR A 508 -22.56 25.09 -19.78
C THR A 508 -22.92 23.78 -20.50
N ASN A 509 -22.07 22.75 -20.53
CA ASN A 509 -22.42 21.47 -21.17
C ASN A 509 -21.73 20.26 -20.52
N PRO A 510 -22.37 19.06 -20.51
CA PRO A 510 -21.70 17.86 -20.07
C PRO A 510 -20.55 17.55 -21.03
N ILE A 511 -19.32 17.74 -20.55
CA ILE A 511 -18.11 17.48 -21.31
C ILE A 511 -17.76 16.01 -21.09
N ILE A 512 -17.58 15.25 -22.17
CA ILE A 512 -16.99 13.91 -22.10
C ILE A 512 -15.48 14.10 -21.95
N LEU A 513 -14.93 13.61 -20.82
CA LEU A 513 -13.52 13.76 -20.49
C LEU A 513 -12.74 12.53 -20.91
N PRO A 514 -11.71 12.68 -21.74
CA PRO A 514 -10.78 11.60 -22.04
C PRO A 514 -9.93 11.29 -20.80
N LYS A 515 -9.50 10.02 -20.68
CA LYS A 515 -8.46 9.64 -19.73
C LYS A 515 -7.14 10.36 -20.04
N LYS A 516 -6.30 10.56 -19.04
CA LYS A 516 -5.01 11.27 -19.21
C LYS A 516 -3.98 10.46 -19.99
N ASN A 517 -3.99 9.13 -19.83
CA ASN A 517 -2.99 8.23 -20.37
C ASN A 517 -3.64 7.16 -21.25
N GLU A 518 -2.85 6.52 -22.09
CA GLU A 518 -3.27 5.34 -22.82
C GLU A 518 -3.62 4.20 -21.85
N THR A 519 -4.59 3.39 -22.23
CA THR A 519 -4.94 2.16 -21.52
C THR A 519 -4.42 0.98 -22.32
N VAL A 520 -3.56 0.18 -21.72
CA VAL A 520 -3.01 -1.03 -22.33
C VAL A 520 -3.58 -2.25 -21.63
N VAL A 521 -4.09 -3.18 -22.43
CA VAL A 521 -4.54 -4.49 -21.96
C VAL A 521 -3.76 -5.54 -22.72
N THR A 522 -3.09 -6.43 -21.99
CA THR A 522 -2.32 -7.54 -22.57
C THR A 522 -3.07 -8.84 -22.36
N VAL A 523 -3.40 -9.51 -23.45
CA VAL A 523 -4.02 -10.82 -23.46
C VAL A 523 -3.06 -11.82 -24.08
N VAL A 524 -2.88 -12.96 -23.42
CA VAL A 524 -2.11 -14.09 -23.94
C VAL A 524 -3.09 -15.19 -24.33
N ASP A 525 -3.10 -15.53 -25.60
CA ASP A 525 -3.83 -16.70 -26.13
C ASP A 525 -2.83 -17.77 -26.54
N SER A 526 -2.78 -18.83 -25.78
CA SER A 526 -1.90 -19.98 -26.04
C SER A 526 -2.67 -21.25 -26.42
N ARG A 527 -3.97 -21.12 -26.71
CA ARG A 527 -4.80 -22.27 -27.06
C ARG A 527 -4.39 -22.84 -28.42
N VAL A 528 -4.24 -24.15 -28.49
CA VAL A 528 -3.81 -24.86 -29.71
C VAL A 528 -4.86 -24.78 -30.82
N ASN A 529 -6.14 -24.70 -30.46
CA ASN A 529 -7.29 -24.51 -31.38
C ASN A 529 -7.98 -23.21 -31.00
N SER A 530 -7.28 -22.09 -31.11
CA SER A 530 -7.84 -20.81 -30.70
C SER A 530 -9.02 -20.44 -31.59
N THR A 531 -10.17 -20.25 -30.97
CA THR A 531 -11.30 -19.51 -31.52
C THR A 531 -11.15 -18.05 -31.12
N ASN A 532 -11.84 -17.17 -31.84
CA ASN A 532 -11.87 -15.75 -31.45
C ASN A 532 -12.18 -15.61 -29.96
N TRP A 533 -11.52 -14.67 -29.35
CA TRP A 533 -11.76 -14.34 -27.94
C TRP A 533 -12.33 -12.92 -27.82
N LYS A 534 -13.00 -12.67 -26.72
CA LYS A 534 -13.71 -11.42 -26.46
C LYS A 534 -13.21 -10.79 -25.17
N LEU A 535 -12.98 -9.48 -25.22
CA LEU A 535 -12.63 -8.68 -24.06
C LEU A 535 -13.86 -7.92 -23.57
N TYR A 536 -14.15 -8.09 -22.29
CA TYR A 536 -15.28 -7.44 -21.63
C TYR A 536 -14.81 -6.48 -20.55
N LEU A 537 -15.66 -5.52 -20.28
CA LEU A 537 -15.45 -4.50 -19.26
C LEU A 537 -16.73 -4.24 -18.48
N ASN A 538 -16.61 -4.11 -17.17
CA ASN A 538 -17.65 -3.60 -16.29
C ASN A 538 -17.02 -2.89 -15.11
N TYR A 539 -17.80 -2.23 -14.28
CA TYR A 539 -17.38 -1.75 -12.96
C TYR A 539 -18.09 -2.56 -11.85
N THR A 540 -17.46 -2.65 -10.69
CA THR A 540 -18.07 -3.36 -9.54
C THR A 540 -19.19 -2.55 -8.90
N ASN A 541 -18.97 -1.24 -8.77
CA ASN A 541 -19.92 -0.29 -8.21
C ASN A 541 -19.86 1.01 -9.02
N PRO A 542 -20.94 1.80 -9.08
CA PRO A 542 -20.87 3.15 -9.63
C PRO A 542 -19.77 3.98 -8.96
N MET A 543 -19.28 5.00 -9.64
CA MET A 543 -18.31 5.91 -9.03
C MET A 543 -18.90 6.56 -7.78
N ILE A 544 -18.16 6.47 -6.69
CA ILE A 544 -18.60 6.94 -5.37
C ILE A 544 -17.59 7.95 -4.83
N GLU A 545 -18.09 9.03 -4.30
CA GLU A 545 -17.34 10.05 -3.58
C GLU A 545 -17.13 9.64 -2.11
N SER A 546 -16.18 10.28 -1.44
CA SER A 546 -15.87 10.05 -0.02
C SER A 546 -17.06 10.26 0.94
N THR A 547 -18.04 11.08 0.57
CA THR A 547 -19.27 11.35 1.32
C THR A 547 -20.43 10.39 0.99
N GLY A 548 -20.23 9.48 0.01
CA GLY A 548 -21.22 8.49 -0.40
C GLY A 548 -22.10 8.91 -1.58
N LYS A 549 -21.86 10.08 -2.19
CA LYS A 549 -22.58 10.49 -3.42
C LYS A 549 -22.16 9.61 -4.59
N VAL A 550 -23.13 9.14 -5.35
CA VAL A 550 -22.96 8.17 -6.44
C VAL A 550 -23.14 8.85 -7.79
N LEU A 551 -22.19 8.61 -8.71
CA LEU A 551 -22.31 9.02 -10.12
C LEU A 551 -22.82 7.84 -10.94
N ILE A 552 -24.11 7.88 -11.29
CA ILE A 552 -24.75 6.86 -12.12
C ILE A 552 -24.47 7.16 -13.60
N ASP A 553 -24.25 6.10 -14.42
CA ASP A 553 -24.02 6.17 -15.87
C ASP A 553 -22.93 7.19 -16.29
N SER A 554 -21.92 7.35 -15.45
CA SER A 554 -20.85 8.34 -15.65
C SER A 554 -19.69 7.83 -16.49
N LEU A 555 -19.52 6.52 -16.65
CA LEU A 555 -18.44 5.92 -17.42
C LEU A 555 -18.92 5.45 -18.78
N ILE A 556 -18.20 5.88 -19.82
CA ILE A 556 -18.42 5.49 -21.20
C ILE A 556 -17.16 4.82 -21.73
N PHE A 557 -17.34 3.79 -22.53
CA PHE A 557 -16.25 3.18 -23.29
C PHE A 557 -16.46 3.44 -24.79
N LYS A 558 -15.49 4.08 -25.43
CA LYS A 558 -15.49 4.34 -26.87
C LYS A 558 -14.63 3.30 -27.59
N LYS A 559 -15.27 2.45 -28.38
CA LYS A 559 -14.60 1.40 -29.16
C LYS A 559 -13.74 1.99 -30.30
N PHE A 560 -12.94 1.15 -30.95
CA PHE A 560 -12.14 1.54 -32.12
C PHE A 560 -13.00 2.03 -33.29
N ASN A 561 -14.20 1.49 -33.46
CA ASN A 561 -15.19 1.90 -34.50
C ASN A 561 -15.97 3.16 -34.13
N ASN A 562 -15.61 3.87 -33.06
CA ASN A 562 -16.28 5.04 -32.48
C ASN A 562 -17.66 4.75 -31.82
N GLU A 563 -18.09 3.51 -31.69
CA GLU A 563 -19.27 3.15 -30.91
C GLU A 563 -19.02 3.48 -29.43
N GLU A 564 -19.98 4.15 -28.79
CA GLU A 564 -19.95 4.48 -27.37
C GLU A 564 -20.84 3.54 -26.57
N ILE A 565 -20.32 2.98 -25.51
CA ILE A 565 -21.01 2.05 -24.63
C ILE A 565 -20.99 2.61 -23.21
N PHE A 566 -22.16 2.75 -22.59
CA PHE A 566 -22.26 3.02 -21.15
C PHE A 566 -21.85 1.78 -20.36
N LEU A 567 -20.86 1.93 -19.52
CA LEU A 567 -20.45 0.87 -18.61
C LEU A 567 -21.44 0.73 -17.46
N LYS A 568 -21.67 -0.51 -17.07
CA LYS A 568 -22.54 -0.89 -15.96
C LYS A 568 -21.86 -1.99 -15.14
N THR A 569 -22.50 -2.45 -14.10
CA THR A 569 -22.09 -3.64 -13.35
C THR A 569 -22.15 -4.93 -14.18
N THR A 570 -22.94 -4.92 -15.28
CA THR A 570 -22.96 -6.03 -16.24
C THR A 570 -21.85 -5.91 -17.26
N LYS A 571 -21.18 -7.02 -17.58
CA LYS A 571 -20.12 -7.10 -18.58
C LYS A 571 -20.55 -6.54 -19.95
N LYS A 572 -19.73 -5.71 -20.54
CA LYS A 572 -19.92 -5.14 -21.89
C LYS A 572 -18.78 -5.56 -22.80
N LEU A 573 -19.11 -6.11 -23.96
CA LEU A 573 -18.13 -6.45 -24.99
C LEU A 573 -17.50 -5.19 -25.57
N ILE A 574 -16.17 -5.08 -25.46
CA ILE A 574 -15.42 -3.90 -25.91
C ILE A 574 -14.46 -4.20 -27.07
N TYR A 575 -13.99 -5.44 -27.16
CA TYR A 575 -13.08 -5.87 -28.22
C TYR A 575 -13.30 -7.35 -28.53
N GLU A 576 -13.18 -7.72 -29.79
CA GLU A 576 -13.20 -9.09 -30.26
C GLU A 576 -11.97 -9.34 -31.13
N SER A 577 -11.23 -10.40 -30.78
CA SER A 577 -10.03 -10.82 -31.51
C SER A 577 -10.43 -11.53 -32.80
N ASN A 578 -9.70 -11.25 -33.88
CA ASN A 578 -9.83 -11.94 -35.16
C ASN A 578 -8.71 -12.97 -35.39
N ASP A 579 -8.00 -13.39 -34.34
CA ASP A 579 -6.88 -14.31 -34.46
C ASP A 579 -7.30 -15.73 -34.78
N ASN A 580 -6.75 -16.26 -35.86
CA ASN A 580 -7.02 -17.61 -36.41
C ASN A 580 -5.98 -18.64 -35.93
N GLY A 581 -5.65 -18.68 -34.69
CA GLY A 581 -4.91 -19.75 -34.01
C GLY A 581 -3.63 -20.32 -34.61
N GLY A 582 -2.75 -20.81 -33.75
CA GLY A 582 -1.63 -21.68 -34.12
C GLY A 582 -0.28 -21.35 -33.48
N VAL A 583 -0.13 -20.20 -32.87
CA VAL A 583 1.09 -19.80 -32.11
C VAL A 583 0.66 -19.01 -30.90
N VAL A 584 1.39 -19.14 -29.78
CA VAL A 584 1.18 -18.29 -28.60
C VAL A 584 1.14 -16.83 -29.03
N ASN A 585 -0.01 -16.21 -28.97
CA ASN A 585 -0.19 -14.81 -29.34
C ASN A 585 -0.28 -13.94 -28.09
N VAL A 586 0.59 -12.95 -28.00
CA VAL A 586 0.50 -11.88 -27.03
C VAL A 586 -0.12 -10.68 -27.72
N SER A 587 -1.37 -10.38 -27.39
CA SER A 587 -2.10 -9.24 -27.94
C SER A 587 -2.05 -8.07 -26.97
N ASN A 588 -1.34 -7.02 -27.34
CA ASN A 588 -1.35 -5.74 -26.63
C ASN A 588 -2.40 -4.83 -27.25
N ILE A 589 -3.53 -4.64 -26.58
CA ILE A 589 -4.61 -3.78 -27.01
C ILE A 589 -4.39 -2.42 -26.37
N THR A 590 -4.02 -1.43 -27.17
CA THR A 590 -3.79 -0.06 -26.70
C THR A 590 -4.97 0.82 -27.07
N PHE A 591 -5.64 1.36 -26.08
CA PHE A 591 -6.66 2.39 -26.24
C PHE A 591 -6.01 3.76 -26.01
N SER A 592 -5.81 4.50 -27.09
CA SER A 592 -5.30 5.88 -27.07
C SER A 592 -6.20 6.83 -26.26
N THR A 593 -5.77 8.05 -26.06
CA THR A 593 -6.54 9.02 -25.25
C THR A 593 -7.91 9.37 -25.85
N ASP A 594 -8.10 9.19 -27.16
CA ASP A 594 -9.37 9.37 -27.88
C ASP A 594 -10.22 8.10 -27.99
N LYS A 595 -9.76 6.98 -27.44
CA LYS A 595 -10.44 5.67 -27.39
C LYS A 595 -10.43 5.09 -25.97
N GLY A 596 -11.29 4.13 -25.71
CA GLY A 596 -11.37 3.48 -24.42
C GLY A 596 -12.25 4.23 -23.41
N LEU A 597 -11.82 4.36 -22.19
CA LEU A 597 -12.62 4.92 -21.10
C LEU A 597 -12.68 6.45 -21.16
N PHE A 598 -13.89 6.96 -20.96
CA PHE A 598 -14.22 8.37 -20.82
C PHE A 598 -15.11 8.57 -19.60
N LEU A 599 -14.95 9.71 -18.95
CA LEU A 599 -15.84 10.15 -17.89
C LEU A 599 -16.85 11.16 -18.44
N ARG A 600 -18.13 10.90 -18.21
CA ARG A 600 -19.24 11.81 -18.50
C ARG A 600 -19.84 12.30 -17.19
N PRO A 601 -19.39 13.43 -16.68
CA PRO A 601 -19.88 13.96 -15.43
C PRO A 601 -21.36 14.35 -15.52
N SER A 602 -22.12 14.12 -14.46
CA SER A 602 -23.49 14.66 -14.35
C SER A 602 -23.44 16.15 -14.06
N LYS A 603 -24.55 16.87 -14.32
CA LYS A 603 -24.65 18.31 -14.07
C LYS A 603 -24.56 18.69 -12.59
N ASP A 604 -24.69 17.72 -11.68
CA ASP A 604 -24.75 17.91 -10.24
C ASP A 604 -23.42 17.59 -9.54
N LEU A 605 -22.32 17.58 -10.27
CA LEU A 605 -20.98 17.40 -9.68
C LEU A 605 -20.64 18.60 -8.79
N LEU A 606 -20.27 18.29 -7.55
CA LEU A 606 -19.70 19.27 -6.64
C LEU A 606 -18.23 19.51 -7.03
N GLU A 607 -17.81 20.75 -6.98
CA GLU A 607 -16.43 21.16 -7.16
C GLU A 607 -15.54 20.56 -6.05
N ASP A 608 -14.33 20.12 -6.41
CA ASP A 608 -13.26 19.66 -5.52
C ASP A 608 -13.46 18.29 -4.82
N GLU A 609 -14.24 17.37 -5.37
CA GLU A 609 -14.42 16.03 -4.82
C GLU A 609 -13.77 14.94 -5.69
N ASP A 610 -13.17 13.95 -5.04
CA ASP A 610 -12.58 12.79 -5.70
C ASP A 610 -13.60 11.63 -5.80
N TYR A 611 -13.81 11.12 -6.99
CA TYR A 611 -14.67 9.97 -7.27
C TYR A 611 -13.84 8.78 -7.74
N SER A 612 -14.16 7.61 -7.26
CA SER A 612 -13.46 6.39 -7.66
C SER A 612 -14.43 5.23 -7.94
N THR A 613 -13.99 4.29 -8.77
CA THR A 613 -14.64 3.00 -8.99
C THR A 613 -13.61 1.97 -9.41
N ILE A 614 -13.97 0.70 -9.28
CA ILE A 614 -13.15 -0.42 -9.75
C ILE A 614 -13.67 -0.89 -11.09
N ILE A 615 -12.78 -0.93 -12.06
CA ILE A 615 -13.02 -1.46 -13.39
C ILE A 615 -12.53 -2.91 -13.43
N VAL A 616 -13.40 -3.80 -13.88
CA VAL A 616 -13.10 -5.23 -14.05
C VAL A 616 -12.97 -5.56 -15.52
N TRP A 617 -11.78 -6.01 -15.90
CA TRP A 617 -11.49 -6.56 -17.22
C TRP A 617 -11.64 -8.08 -17.18
N SER A 618 -12.28 -8.66 -18.17
CA SER A 618 -12.36 -10.12 -18.34
C SER A 618 -12.24 -10.53 -19.79
N VAL A 619 -11.61 -11.68 -20.05
CA VAL A 619 -11.54 -12.30 -21.37
C VAL A 619 -12.35 -13.59 -21.36
N GLU A 620 -13.04 -13.84 -22.46
CA GLU A 620 -13.89 -15.02 -22.65
C GLU A 620 -13.72 -15.56 -24.09
N THR A 621 -13.98 -16.85 -24.27
CA THR A 621 -13.95 -17.54 -25.56
C THR A 621 -15.26 -17.37 -26.34
#